data_95a94a03d6a03ada8783794addde46c1
#
_entry.id   95a94a03d6a03ada8783794addde46c1
#
_cell.length_a   1.000
_cell.length_b   1.000
_cell.length_c   1.000
_cell.angle_alpha   90.00
_cell.angle_beta   90.00
_cell.angle_gamma   90.00
#
_symmetry.space_group_name_H-M   'P 1'
#
loop_
_entity.id
_entity.type
_entity.pdbx_description
1 polymer ?
#
loop_
_entity_poly.entity_id
_entity_poly.type
_entity_poly.pdbx_seq_one_letter_code
_entity_poly.pdbx_strand_id
1 'polypeptide(L)'
;MRLMPWFCIFLLSACGGGSNSPVEIAENEIPTAPLAEIPRVEAKTVTQTVDGQIEDRSYLISYPENPTQDSYPVVFFFHGAGGNGQDLLNSNPQLSGLIDAGEFIGIFPDGFEQRWNVNNETNADDLDFVSLIINNLPSEGLFNLNRIYGVGVSNGAGIVNKIAKEMAIFKGIAPLVSQQTVAIGNTVPSQAVSVFQLNTTGDDLVPVNGGIGVADTDFMSAQASAENWASNFNCTMGPSKRTLMWGDYAVEEYTFSGCIENKKVRYFLVADAGHTLSFGDNVNLYDLIWTFFKSTDRPSAVNAKLLALGDSYTIGQSVCSSCSFPEQLKDSLKFEFSDRDTFELQIIAETGWTTTDLKDAIIAENPSNDFDLVTLLIGVNNQVQDKPFNLYETEFVALVDSAISFAGGDATKLIVVSIPDYAYTSFGSSFNPAKISAELDLYNNFAQQYCEENDLSYVGITDITRQGLENTALVAYDRLHPSELAYSLFVERILPLALEKLE
;
A
#
# COMPACT_ATOMS: atom_id res chain seq x y z
N MET A 1 -60.84 -9.50 23.58
CA MET A 1 -61.56 -10.61 24.25
C MET A 1 -60.48 -11.49 24.82
N ARG A 2 -60.08 -11.31 26.11
CA ARG A 2 -60.43 -12.18 27.28
C ARG A 2 -60.16 -13.66 26.95
N LEU A 3 -59.34 -14.44 27.65
CA LEU A 3 -59.17 -14.69 29.08
C LEU A 3 -57.92 -15.56 29.36
N MET A 4 -57.14 -15.21 30.36
CA MET A 4 -56.48 -16.07 31.33
C MET A 4 -57.57 -16.69 32.23
N PRO A 5 -57.35 -17.61 33.19
CA PRO A 5 -56.18 -18.26 33.79
C PRO A 5 -56.39 -19.75 34.12
N TRP A 6 -55.48 -20.47 34.82
CA TRP A 6 -55.74 -21.04 36.15
C TRP A 6 -54.57 -21.83 36.75
N PHE A 7 -54.32 -21.48 38.00
CA PHE A 7 -53.54 -22.09 39.07
C PHE A 7 -53.98 -23.53 39.40
N CYS A 8 -53.07 -24.39 39.86
CA CYS A 8 -53.32 -25.37 40.89
C CYS A 8 -52.06 -25.63 41.71
N ILE A 9 -52.14 -25.22 42.99
CA ILE A 9 -51.26 -25.57 44.08
C ILE A 9 -51.71 -26.91 44.67
N PHE A 10 -50.76 -27.79 45.00
CA PHE A 10 -50.96 -28.80 46.05
C PHE A 10 -49.69 -28.88 46.92
N LEU A 11 -49.91 -28.50 48.20
CA LEU A 11 -49.06 -28.76 49.35
C LEU A 11 -49.42 -30.16 49.90
N LEU A 12 -48.43 -30.92 50.31
CA LEU A 12 -48.52 -31.73 51.54
C LEU A 12 -47.14 -32.16 52.05
N SER A 13 -46.99 -31.97 53.32
CA SER A 13 -45.91 -32.17 54.26
C SER A 13 -45.44 -33.62 54.46
N ALA A 14 -44.22 -33.89 54.78
CA ALA A 14 -43.66 -33.96 56.14
C ALA A 14 -42.47 -34.93 56.27
N CYS A 15 -41.49 -34.48 57.03
CA CYS A 15 -40.56 -35.17 57.93
C CYS A 15 -39.55 -36.17 57.46
N GLY A 16 -38.28 -35.88 57.71
CA GLY A 16 -37.20 -36.83 57.96
C GLY A 16 -35.85 -36.23 57.79
N GLY A 17 -35.15 -35.87 58.89
CA GLY A 17 -33.90 -35.18 58.97
C GLY A 17 -32.69 -35.87 58.32
N GLY A 18 -31.74 -35.07 57.90
CA GLY A 18 -30.44 -35.47 57.43
C GLY A 18 -29.72 -34.20 56.96
N SER A 19 -28.92 -33.62 57.82
CA SER A 19 -28.03 -32.50 57.53
C SER A 19 -26.95 -32.94 56.56
N ASN A 20 -27.04 -32.49 55.29
CA ASN A 20 -25.89 -32.39 54.43
C ASN A 20 -25.88 -31.02 53.80
N SER A 21 -24.98 -30.17 54.31
CA SER A 21 -24.61 -28.90 53.71
C SER A 21 -24.03 -29.15 52.32
N PRO A 22 -24.40 -28.35 51.27
CA PRO A 22 -23.69 -28.38 50.02
C PRO A 22 -22.25 -27.91 50.25
N VAL A 23 -21.28 -28.74 49.88
CA VAL A 23 -19.89 -28.29 49.71
C VAL A 23 -19.91 -27.31 48.54
N GLU A 24 -19.75 -26.01 48.82
CA GLU A 24 -19.34 -25.02 47.83
C GLU A 24 -17.95 -25.44 47.35
N ILE A 25 -17.92 -25.93 46.09
CA ILE A 25 -16.67 -26.05 45.35
C ILE A 25 -16.28 -24.60 45.01
N ALA A 26 -15.34 -24.04 45.76
CA ALA A 26 -14.69 -22.81 45.38
C ALA A 26 -14.05 -23.06 44.02
N GLU A 27 -14.56 -22.43 42.97
CA GLU A 27 -13.85 -22.24 41.72
C GLU A 27 -12.53 -21.51 42.09
N ASN A 28 -11.44 -22.27 42.05
CA ASN A 28 -10.10 -21.69 42.07
C ASN A 28 -9.96 -20.87 40.77
N GLU A 29 -10.26 -19.59 40.83
CA GLU A 29 -9.75 -18.65 39.85
C GLU A 29 -8.23 -18.78 39.87
N ILE A 30 -7.69 -19.40 38.82
CA ILE A 30 -6.25 -19.34 38.54
C ILE A 30 -5.98 -17.85 38.31
N PRO A 31 -5.12 -17.20 39.12
CA PRO A 31 -4.77 -15.82 38.87
C PRO A 31 -4.07 -15.80 37.51
N THR A 32 -4.74 -15.31 36.47
CA THR A 32 -4.07 -14.89 35.25
C THR A 32 -3.16 -13.74 35.66
N ALA A 33 -1.85 -14.02 35.70
CA ALA A 33 -0.87 -12.95 35.84
C ALA A 33 -1.18 -11.92 34.73
N PRO A 34 -1.23 -10.61 35.04
CA PRO A 34 -1.42 -9.61 34.03
C PRO A 34 -0.36 -9.85 32.94
N LEU A 35 -0.79 -9.95 31.70
CA LEU A 35 0.12 -9.95 30.55
C LEU A 35 1.01 -8.72 30.74
N ALA A 36 2.32 -8.91 30.80
CA ALA A 36 3.26 -7.80 30.90
C ALA A 36 2.96 -6.85 29.73
N GLU A 37 2.69 -5.58 30.02
CA GLU A 37 2.49 -4.58 28.97
C GLU A 37 3.75 -4.56 28.11
N ILE A 38 3.57 -4.78 26.81
CA ILE A 38 4.65 -4.70 25.83
C ILE A 38 5.02 -3.21 25.71
N PRO A 39 6.29 -2.82 26.00
CA PRO A 39 6.67 -1.43 25.87
C PRO A 39 6.58 -0.99 24.41
N ARG A 40 6.14 0.26 24.15
CA ARG A 40 6.03 0.82 22.81
C ARG A 40 7.37 0.81 22.07
N VAL A 41 8.44 1.16 22.75
CA VAL A 41 9.82 1.10 22.26
C VAL A 41 10.71 0.50 23.36
N GLU A 42 11.53 -0.47 23.01
CA GLU A 42 12.44 -1.14 23.92
C GLU A 42 13.89 -1.02 23.45
N ALA A 43 14.79 -0.53 24.30
CA ALA A 43 16.22 -0.52 24.03
C ALA A 43 16.85 -1.83 24.47
N LYS A 44 17.64 -2.44 23.60
CA LYS A 44 18.36 -3.70 23.80
C LYS A 44 19.83 -3.54 23.46
N THR A 45 20.65 -4.45 24.00
CA THR A 45 22.05 -4.60 23.62
C THR A 45 22.39 -6.07 23.34
N VAL A 46 23.37 -6.28 22.49
CA VAL A 46 24.07 -7.56 22.32
C VAL A 46 25.56 -7.32 22.41
N THR A 47 26.29 -8.28 22.94
CA THR A 47 27.72 -8.19 23.10
C THR A 47 28.45 -8.71 21.87
N GLN A 48 29.35 -7.92 21.30
CA GLN A 48 30.18 -8.27 20.15
C GLN A 48 31.65 -8.04 20.47
N THR A 49 32.54 -8.82 19.87
CA THR A 49 33.98 -8.56 19.95
C THR A 49 34.41 -7.73 18.74
N VAL A 50 34.94 -6.52 18.99
CA VAL A 50 35.48 -5.61 17.98
C VAL A 50 36.94 -5.34 18.34
N ASP A 51 37.88 -5.58 17.44
CA ASP A 51 39.34 -5.42 17.69
C ASP A 51 39.85 -6.14 18.96
N GLY A 52 39.24 -7.27 19.32
CA GLY A 52 39.59 -8.04 20.52
C GLY A 52 39.06 -7.42 21.82
N GLN A 53 38.26 -6.37 21.76
CA GLN A 53 37.54 -5.78 22.88
C GLN A 53 36.06 -6.21 22.85
N ILE A 54 35.49 -6.34 24.06
CA ILE A 54 34.07 -6.65 24.21
C ILE A 54 33.31 -5.32 24.16
N GLU A 55 32.40 -5.19 23.18
CA GLU A 55 31.58 -4.02 22.95
C GLU A 55 30.09 -4.37 23.08
N ASP A 56 29.34 -3.54 23.77
CA ASP A 56 27.88 -3.64 23.82
C ASP A 56 27.28 -2.82 22.64
N ARG A 57 26.72 -3.55 21.66
CA ARG A 57 26.06 -2.95 20.49
C ARG A 57 24.57 -2.78 20.76
N SER A 58 24.07 -1.56 20.62
CA SER A 58 22.68 -1.21 20.92
C SER A 58 21.76 -1.31 19.71
N TYR A 59 20.48 -1.57 19.99
CA TYR A 59 19.38 -1.49 19.03
C TYR A 59 18.06 -1.20 19.74
N LEU A 60 17.10 -0.64 19.01
CA LEU A 60 15.74 -0.45 19.50
C LEU A 60 14.79 -1.43 18.82
N ILE A 61 13.78 -1.84 19.56
CA ILE A 61 12.61 -2.54 19.04
C ILE A 61 11.42 -1.62 19.21
N SER A 62 10.69 -1.35 18.13
CA SER A 62 9.42 -0.61 18.15
C SER A 62 8.28 -1.57 17.83
N TYR A 63 7.32 -1.65 18.74
CA TYR A 63 6.19 -2.57 18.69
C TYR A 63 4.92 -1.85 18.24
N PRO A 64 3.93 -2.56 17.64
CA PRO A 64 2.57 -2.06 17.43
C PRO A 64 1.96 -1.50 18.71
N GLU A 65 1.14 -0.45 18.59
CA GLU A 65 0.49 0.16 19.76
C GLU A 65 -0.47 -0.81 20.45
N ASN A 66 -1.26 -1.55 19.67
CA ASN A 66 -2.20 -2.56 20.15
C ASN A 66 -2.01 -3.86 19.37
N PRO A 67 -1.09 -4.74 19.78
CA PRO A 67 -0.83 -5.98 19.05
C PRO A 67 -2.08 -6.87 19.00
N THR A 68 -2.56 -7.17 17.80
CA THR A 68 -3.76 -8.00 17.55
C THR A 68 -3.44 -9.30 16.82
N GLN A 69 -2.23 -9.41 16.23
CA GLN A 69 -1.78 -10.58 15.48
C GLN A 69 -0.93 -11.48 16.38
N ASP A 70 -0.93 -12.77 16.11
CA ASP A 70 -0.09 -13.76 16.80
C ASP A 70 1.40 -13.53 16.49
N SER A 71 1.73 -13.04 15.30
CA SER A 71 3.10 -12.68 14.92
C SER A 71 3.13 -11.63 13.81
N TYR A 72 4.18 -10.80 13.82
CA TYR A 72 4.39 -9.69 12.90
C TYR A 72 5.64 -9.89 12.06
N PRO A 73 5.67 -9.47 10.80
CA PRO A 73 6.91 -9.30 10.04
C PRO A 73 7.90 -8.42 10.81
N VAL A 74 9.18 -8.60 10.54
CA VAL A 74 10.26 -7.82 11.16
C VAL A 74 10.95 -6.97 10.10
N VAL A 75 11.06 -5.67 10.33
CA VAL A 75 11.77 -4.77 9.42
C VAL A 75 12.93 -4.12 10.13
N PHE A 76 14.14 -4.33 9.62
CA PHE A 76 15.36 -3.67 10.09
C PHE A 76 15.52 -2.34 9.37
N PHE A 77 15.78 -1.28 10.13
CA PHE A 77 16.00 0.08 9.63
C PHE A 77 17.41 0.56 9.94
N PHE A 78 18.25 0.69 8.92
CA PHE A 78 19.65 1.07 9.03
C PHE A 78 19.84 2.54 8.72
N HIS A 79 20.29 3.32 9.70
CA HIS A 79 20.50 4.77 9.57
C HIS A 79 21.68 5.14 8.65
N GLY A 80 21.72 6.38 8.17
CA GLY A 80 22.86 6.93 7.43
C GLY A 80 24.05 7.20 8.32
N ALA A 81 25.23 7.44 7.74
CA ALA A 81 26.44 7.79 8.48
C ALA A 81 26.23 9.00 9.40
N GLY A 82 26.70 8.91 10.65
CA GLY A 82 26.54 9.92 11.69
C GLY A 82 25.18 9.91 12.39
N GLY A 83 24.26 9.01 12.02
CA GLY A 83 22.96 8.83 12.66
C GLY A 83 22.94 7.74 13.72
N ASN A 84 21.74 7.44 14.20
CA ASN A 84 21.44 6.32 15.10
C ASN A 84 19.99 5.86 14.89
N GLY A 85 19.64 4.72 15.48
CA GLY A 85 18.30 4.12 15.35
C GLY A 85 17.20 4.97 15.96
N GLN A 86 17.45 5.65 17.09
CA GLN A 86 16.46 6.50 17.75
C GLN A 86 16.07 7.72 16.90
N ASP A 87 17.09 8.39 16.31
CA ASP A 87 16.84 9.56 15.44
C ASP A 87 16.13 9.15 14.17
N LEU A 88 16.45 7.97 13.61
CA LEU A 88 15.77 7.43 12.43
C LEU A 88 14.28 7.17 12.71
N LEU A 89 13.95 6.57 13.85
CA LEU A 89 12.56 6.33 14.28
C LEU A 89 11.83 7.66 14.52
N ASN A 90 12.42 8.59 15.26
CA ASN A 90 11.76 9.82 15.69
C ASN A 90 11.53 10.83 14.55
N SER A 91 12.41 10.84 13.56
CA SER A 91 12.30 11.78 12.42
C SER A 91 11.37 11.31 11.30
N ASN A 92 10.77 10.12 11.41
CA ASN A 92 9.92 9.55 10.38
C ASN A 92 8.52 9.17 10.91
N PRO A 93 7.59 10.15 11.06
CA PRO A 93 6.23 9.88 11.55
C PRO A 93 5.44 8.86 10.70
N GLN A 94 5.69 8.83 9.38
CA GLN A 94 5.07 7.88 8.46
C GLN A 94 5.48 6.44 8.80
N LEU A 95 6.76 6.22 9.09
CA LEU A 95 7.29 4.93 9.52
C LEU A 95 6.69 4.50 10.87
N SER A 96 6.67 5.42 11.85
CA SER A 96 6.05 5.15 13.15
C SER A 96 4.58 4.81 13.01
N GLY A 97 3.84 5.48 12.10
CA GLY A 97 2.43 5.21 11.82
C GLY A 97 2.17 3.79 11.32
N LEU A 98 3.03 3.23 10.46
CA LEU A 98 2.92 1.84 9.99
C LEU A 98 3.13 0.84 11.14
N ILE A 99 4.11 1.09 12.01
CA ILE A 99 4.32 0.24 13.20
C ILE A 99 3.13 0.31 14.14
N ASP A 100 2.59 1.52 14.39
CA ASP A 100 1.43 1.74 15.25
C ASP A 100 0.18 1.04 14.73
N ALA A 101 -0.02 1.06 13.41
CA ALA A 101 -1.09 0.35 12.73
C ALA A 101 -0.96 -1.19 12.77
N GLY A 102 0.17 -1.72 13.23
CA GLY A 102 0.38 -3.18 13.33
C GLY A 102 0.81 -3.84 12.04
N GLU A 103 1.44 -3.11 11.13
CA GLU A 103 1.94 -3.67 9.89
C GLU A 103 3.17 -4.56 10.10
N PHE A 104 4.09 -4.16 10.99
CA PHE A 104 5.33 -4.89 11.32
C PHE A 104 5.92 -4.43 12.66
N ILE A 105 6.90 -5.18 13.16
CA ILE A 105 7.78 -4.76 14.24
C ILE A 105 9.05 -4.16 13.65
N GLY A 106 9.42 -2.94 14.07
CA GLY A 106 10.63 -2.25 13.63
C GLY A 106 11.84 -2.57 14.52
N ILE A 107 12.97 -2.89 13.91
CA ILE A 107 14.28 -3.03 14.56
C ILE A 107 15.19 -1.92 14.06
N PHE A 108 15.75 -1.14 14.98
CA PHE A 108 16.59 0.02 14.67
C PHE A 108 17.97 -0.15 15.32
N PRO A 109 18.90 -0.86 14.68
CA PRO A 109 20.25 -1.06 15.23
C PRO A 109 21.09 0.21 15.09
N ASP A 110 22.07 0.37 15.99
CA ASP A 110 23.07 1.44 15.95
C ASP A 110 24.37 0.94 15.31
N GLY A 111 24.81 1.61 14.27
CA GLY A 111 26.10 1.37 13.63
C GLY A 111 27.25 1.69 14.58
N PHE A 112 28.35 0.89 14.54
CA PHE A 112 29.54 1.14 15.34
C PHE A 112 30.15 2.49 14.96
N GLU A 113 30.44 3.34 15.94
CA GLU A 113 30.87 4.73 15.71
C GLU A 113 29.92 5.53 14.77
N GLN A 114 28.61 5.25 14.85
CA GLN A 114 27.55 5.83 14.01
C GLN A 114 27.74 5.56 12.50
N ARG A 115 28.34 4.42 12.14
CA ARG A 115 28.59 4.01 10.75
C ARG A 115 28.40 2.50 10.59
N TRP A 116 28.18 2.10 9.35
CA TRP A 116 28.13 0.71 8.93
C TRP A 116 29.39 0.35 8.16
N ASN A 117 29.93 -0.80 8.45
CA ASN A 117 31.15 -1.32 7.80
C ASN A 117 30.83 -1.93 6.43
N VAL A 118 30.66 -1.08 5.44
CA VAL A 118 30.39 -1.45 4.04
C VAL A 118 31.70 -1.80 3.33
N ASN A 119 32.70 -0.91 3.42
CA ASN A 119 34.02 -1.02 2.76
C ASN A 119 35.17 -0.73 3.72
N ASN A 120 35.15 -1.29 4.92
CA ASN A 120 36.13 -1.09 6.00
C ASN A 120 36.12 0.33 6.62
N GLU A 121 34.92 0.94 6.71
CA GLU A 121 34.72 2.22 7.42
C GLU A 121 34.94 2.08 8.94
N THR A 122 34.70 0.89 9.48
CA THR A 122 34.93 0.51 10.88
C THR A 122 35.55 -0.89 10.96
N ASN A 123 36.00 -1.30 12.15
CA ASN A 123 36.48 -2.67 12.39
C ASN A 123 35.39 -3.61 12.95
N ALA A 124 34.14 -3.12 13.05
CA ALA A 124 33.02 -3.95 13.51
C ALA A 124 32.50 -4.85 12.39
N ASP A 125 32.11 -6.08 12.74
CA ASP A 125 31.39 -6.99 11.84
C ASP A 125 29.88 -6.77 12.00
N ASP A 126 29.31 -5.92 11.15
CA ASP A 126 27.89 -5.61 11.21
C ASP A 126 26.99 -6.77 10.75
N LEU A 127 27.51 -7.73 9.98
CA LEU A 127 26.77 -8.94 9.63
C LEU A 127 26.61 -9.85 10.84
N ASP A 128 27.70 -10.04 11.61
CA ASP A 128 27.66 -10.73 12.90
C ASP A 128 26.72 -10.02 13.89
N PHE A 129 26.79 -8.69 13.98
CA PHE A 129 25.89 -7.90 14.82
C PHE A 129 24.40 -8.15 14.49
N VAL A 130 24.02 -8.14 13.20
CA VAL A 130 22.63 -8.44 12.79
C VAL A 130 22.27 -9.88 13.14
N SER A 131 23.18 -10.83 12.96
CA SER A 131 22.98 -12.23 13.40
C SER A 131 22.74 -12.34 14.91
N LEU A 132 23.50 -11.60 15.71
CA LEU A 132 23.33 -11.55 17.17
C LEU A 132 21.98 -10.97 17.56
N ILE A 133 21.53 -9.90 16.89
CA ILE A 133 20.19 -9.36 17.12
C ILE A 133 19.13 -10.42 16.83
N ILE A 134 19.14 -11.03 15.63
CA ILE A 134 18.14 -12.04 15.24
C ILE A 134 18.13 -13.22 16.23
N ASN A 135 19.29 -13.70 16.65
CA ASN A 135 19.39 -14.80 17.62
C ASN A 135 18.90 -14.40 19.02
N ASN A 136 18.86 -13.11 19.33
CA ASN A 136 18.37 -12.59 20.61
C ASN A 136 16.84 -12.29 20.58
N LEU A 137 16.20 -12.30 19.39
CA LEU A 137 14.75 -12.20 19.27
C LEU A 137 14.12 -13.55 19.65
N PRO A 138 12.98 -13.56 20.39
CA PRO A 138 12.24 -14.78 20.67
C PRO A 138 11.85 -15.51 19.37
N SER A 139 12.09 -16.82 19.33
CA SER A 139 11.70 -17.66 18.18
C SER A 139 10.19 -17.97 18.14
N GLU A 140 9.50 -17.74 19.24
CA GLU A 140 8.05 -17.90 19.38
C GLU A 140 7.43 -16.59 19.87
N GLY A 141 6.20 -16.33 19.44
CA GLY A 141 5.45 -15.12 19.80
C GLY A 141 5.47 -14.07 18.69
N LEU A 142 5.58 -12.80 19.04
CA LEU A 142 5.31 -11.66 18.15
C LEU A 142 6.20 -11.55 16.90
N PHE A 143 7.39 -12.17 16.86
CA PHE A 143 8.35 -12.01 15.77
C PHE A 143 8.22 -13.12 14.73
N ASN A 144 7.82 -12.77 13.49
CA ASN A 144 7.86 -13.71 12.37
C ASN A 144 9.24 -13.69 11.70
N LEU A 145 10.16 -14.52 12.21
CA LEU A 145 11.53 -14.59 11.71
C LEU A 145 11.65 -15.20 10.29
N ASN A 146 10.56 -15.69 9.72
CA ASN A 146 10.50 -16.09 8.31
C ASN A 146 10.18 -14.92 7.37
N ARG A 147 9.79 -13.76 7.91
CA ARG A 147 9.43 -12.55 7.18
C ARG A 147 10.25 -11.37 7.70
N ILE A 148 11.53 -11.34 7.34
CA ILE A 148 12.47 -10.29 7.72
C ILE A 148 12.81 -9.45 6.48
N TYR A 149 12.79 -8.12 6.66
CA TYR A 149 13.08 -7.14 5.61
C TYR A 149 14.15 -6.16 6.08
N GLY A 150 14.83 -5.51 5.13
CA GLY A 150 15.84 -4.50 5.41
C GLY A 150 15.60 -3.21 4.66
N VAL A 151 15.56 -2.08 5.37
CA VAL A 151 15.50 -0.73 4.80
C VAL A 151 16.74 0.03 5.26
N GLY A 152 17.46 0.66 4.35
CA GLY A 152 18.66 1.40 4.70
C GLY A 152 18.80 2.71 3.95
N VAL A 153 19.30 3.74 4.63
CA VAL A 153 19.48 5.08 4.08
C VAL A 153 20.96 5.40 3.93
N SER A 154 21.41 5.82 2.75
CA SER A 154 22.81 6.26 2.54
C SER A 154 23.82 5.14 2.90
N ASN A 155 24.71 5.32 3.88
CA ASN A 155 25.60 4.26 4.40
C ASN A 155 24.79 3.03 4.89
N GLY A 156 23.58 3.24 5.45
CA GLY A 156 22.64 2.15 5.79
C GLY A 156 22.14 1.39 4.57
N ALA A 157 21.99 2.02 3.40
CA ALA A 157 21.68 1.31 2.16
C ALA A 157 22.86 0.44 1.71
N GLY A 158 24.08 0.90 1.92
CA GLY A 158 25.28 0.11 1.65
C GLY A 158 25.30 -1.20 2.46
N ILE A 159 25.04 -1.14 3.77
CA ILE A 159 25.03 -2.35 4.60
C ILE A 159 23.85 -3.27 4.28
N VAL A 160 22.66 -2.72 3.93
CA VAL A 160 21.52 -3.54 3.50
C VAL A 160 21.84 -4.31 2.23
N ASN A 161 22.47 -3.68 1.24
CA ASN A 161 22.95 -4.35 0.04
C ASN A 161 23.97 -5.47 0.38
N LYS A 162 24.92 -5.20 1.30
CA LYS A 162 25.95 -6.17 1.72
C LYS A 162 25.31 -7.37 2.42
N ILE A 163 24.43 -7.14 3.39
CA ILE A 163 23.70 -8.19 4.11
C ILE A 163 22.90 -9.06 3.13
N ALA A 164 22.17 -8.46 2.19
CA ALA A 164 21.37 -9.21 1.22
C ALA A 164 22.21 -10.04 0.24
N LYS A 165 23.48 -9.67 0.00
CA LYS A 165 24.42 -10.45 -0.80
C LYS A 165 25.05 -11.60 0.01
N GLU A 166 25.41 -11.36 1.25
CA GLU A 166 26.25 -12.27 2.03
C GLU A 166 25.45 -13.13 3.01
N MET A 167 24.21 -12.74 3.35
CA MET A 167 23.34 -13.45 4.31
C MET A 167 21.99 -13.79 3.68
N ALA A 168 21.43 -14.96 4.02
CA ALA A 168 20.14 -15.43 3.53
C ALA A 168 19.03 -15.14 4.56
N ILE A 169 18.84 -13.85 4.91
CA ILE A 169 17.88 -13.47 5.97
C ILE A 169 16.71 -12.62 5.47
N PHE A 170 16.94 -11.73 4.49
CA PHE A 170 15.90 -10.83 4.02
C PHE A 170 15.02 -11.43 2.94
N LYS A 171 13.72 -11.17 3.00
CA LYS A 171 12.74 -11.43 1.92
C LYS A 171 12.69 -10.29 0.92
N GLY A 172 12.95 -9.07 1.37
CA GLY A 172 13.03 -7.87 0.56
C GLY A 172 13.93 -6.83 1.19
N ILE A 173 14.49 -5.96 0.36
CA ILE A 173 15.35 -4.85 0.78
C ILE A 173 14.95 -3.55 0.11
N ALA A 174 15.18 -2.42 0.80
CA ALA A 174 15.05 -1.08 0.25
C ALA A 174 16.30 -0.25 0.50
N PRO A 175 17.29 -0.30 -0.39
CA PRO A 175 18.43 0.62 -0.37
C PRO A 175 18.02 1.99 -0.91
N LEU A 176 18.09 3.03 -0.04
CA LEU A 176 17.62 4.37 -0.32
C LEU A 176 18.80 5.36 -0.39
N VAL A 177 18.81 6.19 -1.43
CA VAL A 177 19.83 7.20 -1.77
C VAL A 177 21.28 6.66 -1.71
N SER A 178 21.43 5.36 -1.98
CA SER A 178 22.72 4.74 -2.24
C SER A 178 22.50 3.39 -2.93
N GLN A 179 23.29 3.12 -3.96
CA GLN A 179 23.29 1.87 -4.70
C GLN A 179 24.44 0.95 -4.21
N GLN A 180 24.60 -0.21 -4.87
CA GLN A 180 25.73 -1.11 -4.60
C GLN A 180 27.06 -0.43 -4.91
N THR A 181 28.06 -0.72 -4.07
CA THR A 181 29.45 -0.50 -4.44
C THR A 181 29.88 -1.56 -5.47
N VAL A 182 30.94 -1.29 -6.24
CA VAL A 182 31.48 -2.26 -7.20
C VAL A 182 31.87 -3.57 -6.51
N ALA A 183 32.40 -3.50 -5.29
CA ALA A 183 32.79 -4.69 -4.51
C ALA A 183 31.54 -5.55 -4.17
N ILE A 184 30.47 -4.94 -3.66
CA ILE A 184 29.22 -5.63 -3.33
C ILE A 184 28.56 -6.19 -4.59
N GLY A 185 28.56 -5.44 -5.69
CA GLY A 185 28.00 -5.88 -6.96
C GLY A 185 28.63 -7.16 -7.53
N ASN A 186 29.90 -7.40 -7.22
CA ASN A 186 30.62 -8.60 -7.61
C ASN A 186 30.28 -9.85 -6.77
N THR A 187 29.58 -9.68 -5.65
CA THR A 187 29.13 -10.79 -4.78
C THR A 187 27.82 -11.35 -5.32
N VAL A 188 27.75 -12.68 -5.46
CA VAL A 188 26.51 -13.38 -5.87
C VAL A 188 25.69 -13.68 -4.61
N PRO A 189 24.44 -13.26 -4.53
CA PRO A 189 23.60 -13.53 -3.35
C PRO A 189 23.26 -15.01 -3.22
N SER A 190 23.20 -15.50 -1.97
CA SER A 190 22.82 -16.87 -1.67
C SER A 190 21.32 -17.13 -1.68
N GLN A 191 20.51 -16.06 -1.65
CA GLN A 191 19.04 -16.08 -1.64
C GLN A 191 18.49 -14.97 -2.54
N ALA A 192 17.37 -15.23 -3.20
CA ALA A 192 16.65 -14.19 -3.92
C ALA A 192 15.89 -13.28 -2.95
N VAL A 193 15.93 -11.97 -3.21
CA VAL A 193 15.22 -10.94 -2.45
C VAL A 193 14.49 -9.99 -3.41
N SER A 194 13.38 -9.40 -2.96
CA SER A 194 12.77 -8.30 -3.70
C SER A 194 13.51 -7.00 -3.38
N VAL A 195 13.74 -6.16 -4.39
CA VAL A 195 14.57 -4.95 -4.24
C VAL A 195 13.78 -3.71 -4.63
N PHE A 196 13.66 -2.76 -3.69
CA PHE A 196 13.13 -1.42 -3.90
C PHE A 196 14.30 -0.44 -3.82
N GLN A 197 14.96 -0.15 -4.94
CA GLN A 197 16.10 0.77 -4.97
C GLN A 197 15.63 2.19 -5.31
N LEU A 198 16.10 3.20 -4.56
CA LEU A 198 15.81 4.60 -4.83
C LEU A 198 17.09 5.41 -4.90
N ASN A 199 17.24 6.21 -5.96
CA ASN A 199 18.34 7.15 -6.15
C ASN A 199 17.82 8.49 -6.68
N THR A 200 18.65 9.54 -6.59
CA THR A 200 18.33 10.89 -7.02
C THR A 200 19.41 11.42 -7.96
N THR A 201 19.03 12.21 -8.97
CA THR A 201 20.01 12.65 -10.00
C THR A 201 20.90 13.79 -9.56
N GLY A 202 20.49 14.56 -8.53
CA GLY A 202 21.25 15.68 -7.96
C GLY A 202 22.07 15.31 -6.72
N ASP A 203 22.31 14.01 -6.48
CA ASP A 203 23.09 13.53 -5.33
C ASP A 203 24.60 13.78 -5.54
N ASP A 204 25.17 14.67 -4.73
CA ASP A 204 26.60 15.02 -4.76
C ASP A 204 27.47 14.08 -3.91
N LEU A 205 26.87 13.24 -3.06
CA LEU A 205 27.58 12.30 -2.17
C LEU A 205 27.74 10.91 -2.79
N VAL A 206 26.67 10.42 -3.40
CA VAL A 206 26.61 9.10 -4.03
C VAL A 206 26.25 9.28 -5.50
N PRO A 207 27.26 9.27 -6.40
CA PRO A 207 27.06 9.63 -7.80
C PRO A 207 26.14 8.61 -8.50
N VAL A 208 24.99 9.08 -8.99
CA VAL A 208 23.98 8.22 -9.64
C VAL A 208 24.54 7.50 -10.86
N ASN A 209 25.51 8.07 -11.55
CA ASN A 209 26.19 7.49 -12.71
C ASN A 209 27.34 6.55 -12.33
N GLY A 210 27.56 6.30 -11.04
CA GLY A 210 28.65 5.50 -10.53
C GLY A 210 30.00 6.24 -10.49
N GLY A 211 31.04 5.52 -10.06
CA GLY A 211 32.38 6.04 -9.84
C GLY A 211 32.65 6.38 -8.37
N ILE A 212 33.73 7.15 -8.13
CA ILE A 212 34.16 7.48 -6.79
C ILE A 212 33.25 8.55 -6.18
N GLY A 213 32.65 8.22 -5.04
CA GLY A 213 31.80 9.10 -4.25
C GLY A 213 32.34 9.32 -2.84
N VAL A 214 31.45 9.52 -1.88
CA VAL A 214 31.79 9.78 -0.46
C VAL A 214 32.74 8.72 0.11
N ALA A 215 33.69 9.14 0.93
CA ALA A 215 34.69 8.28 1.58
C ALA A 215 35.51 7.40 0.59
N ASP A 216 35.82 7.95 -0.59
CA ASP A 216 36.57 7.28 -1.67
C ASP A 216 35.95 5.93 -2.11
N THR A 217 34.65 5.77 -1.91
CA THR A 217 33.90 4.54 -2.25
C THR A 217 33.62 4.51 -3.76
N ASP A 218 33.94 3.36 -4.39
CA ASP A 218 33.63 3.12 -5.81
C ASP A 218 32.24 2.50 -5.96
N PHE A 219 31.30 3.29 -6.48
CA PHE A 219 29.91 2.89 -6.67
C PHE A 219 29.66 2.40 -8.10
N MET A 220 28.79 1.40 -8.26
CA MET A 220 28.15 1.13 -9.53
C MET A 220 27.27 2.33 -9.92
N SER A 221 26.90 2.47 -11.20
CA SER A 221 25.76 3.37 -11.47
C SER A 221 24.47 2.79 -10.83
N ALA A 222 23.53 3.65 -10.48
CA ALA A 222 22.28 3.23 -9.86
C ALA A 222 21.50 2.26 -10.76
N GLN A 223 21.49 2.52 -12.09
CA GLN A 223 20.90 1.62 -13.06
C GLN A 223 21.63 0.28 -13.11
N ALA A 224 22.97 0.28 -13.19
CA ALA A 224 23.75 -0.96 -13.20
C ALA A 224 23.57 -1.78 -11.92
N SER A 225 23.36 -1.12 -10.77
CA SER A 225 23.04 -1.77 -9.51
C SER A 225 21.69 -2.50 -9.57
N ALA A 226 20.64 -1.86 -10.10
CA ALA A 226 19.34 -2.49 -10.29
C ALA A 226 19.41 -3.65 -11.31
N GLU A 227 20.11 -3.47 -12.42
CA GLU A 227 20.35 -4.51 -13.43
C GLU A 227 21.16 -5.70 -12.86
N ASN A 228 22.13 -5.43 -11.97
CA ASN A 228 22.88 -6.47 -11.26
C ASN A 228 21.96 -7.34 -10.40
N TRP A 229 21.07 -6.73 -9.63
CA TRP A 229 20.07 -7.47 -8.86
C TRP A 229 19.15 -8.30 -9.78
N ALA A 230 18.62 -7.70 -10.84
CA ALA A 230 17.76 -8.38 -11.80
C ALA A 230 18.46 -9.57 -12.47
N SER A 231 19.73 -9.41 -12.82
CA SER A 231 20.56 -10.48 -13.42
C SER A 231 20.80 -11.61 -12.41
N ASN A 232 21.14 -11.31 -11.16
CA ASN A 232 21.34 -12.32 -10.12
C ASN A 232 20.09 -13.17 -9.87
N PHE A 233 18.91 -12.60 -10.07
CA PHE A 233 17.64 -13.29 -9.85
C PHE A 233 16.98 -13.79 -11.14
N ASN A 234 17.74 -13.81 -12.25
CA ASN A 234 17.29 -14.28 -13.57
C ASN A 234 15.94 -13.66 -13.98
N CYS A 235 15.74 -12.37 -13.76
CA CYS A 235 14.53 -11.68 -14.20
C CYS A 235 14.43 -11.70 -15.72
N THR A 236 13.31 -12.20 -16.24
CA THR A 236 13.11 -12.45 -17.69
C THR A 236 12.33 -11.35 -18.38
N MET A 237 11.73 -10.43 -17.64
CA MET A 237 10.92 -9.31 -18.12
C MET A 237 11.45 -7.98 -17.59
N GLY A 238 11.41 -6.96 -18.43
CA GLY A 238 11.76 -5.61 -18.08
C GLY A 238 13.14 -5.15 -18.59
N PRO A 239 13.58 -3.95 -18.18
CA PRO A 239 12.78 -3.07 -17.33
C PRO A 239 11.57 -2.48 -18.08
N SER A 240 10.38 -2.61 -17.51
CA SER A 240 9.29 -1.71 -17.86
C SER A 240 9.52 -0.35 -17.21
N LYS A 241 9.12 0.72 -17.88
CA LYS A 241 9.36 2.09 -17.42
C LYS A 241 8.04 2.84 -17.32
N ARG A 242 7.82 3.55 -16.21
CA ARG A 242 6.78 4.59 -16.11
C ARG A 242 7.36 5.87 -15.53
N THR A 243 6.67 6.98 -15.77
CA THR A 243 7.00 8.28 -15.18
C THR A 243 5.91 8.66 -14.19
N LEU A 244 6.32 9.10 -12.99
CA LEU A 244 5.47 9.51 -11.89
C LEU A 244 5.85 10.93 -11.47
N MET A 245 5.02 11.56 -10.64
CA MET A 245 5.35 12.81 -9.96
C MET A 245 5.29 12.57 -8.45
N TRP A 246 6.37 12.88 -7.75
CA TRP A 246 6.44 12.94 -6.29
C TRP A 246 6.60 14.39 -5.84
N GLY A 247 5.49 15.01 -5.41
CA GLY A 247 5.47 16.46 -5.24
C GLY A 247 5.87 17.18 -6.53
N ASP A 248 6.92 17.98 -6.49
CA ASP A 248 7.44 18.71 -7.64
C ASP A 248 8.50 17.93 -8.45
N TYR A 249 8.84 16.70 -8.03
CA TYR A 249 9.90 15.92 -8.65
C TYR A 249 9.35 14.95 -9.69
N ALA A 250 9.91 14.94 -10.89
CA ALA A 250 9.69 13.87 -11.85
C ALA A 250 10.44 12.60 -11.41
N VAL A 251 9.77 11.46 -11.45
CA VAL A 251 10.33 10.17 -11.04
C VAL A 251 10.23 9.17 -12.19
N GLU A 252 11.33 8.58 -12.55
CA GLU A 252 11.36 7.43 -13.46
C GLU A 252 11.39 6.16 -12.63
N GLU A 253 10.41 5.30 -12.82
CA GLU A 253 10.37 3.97 -12.22
C GLU A 253 10.68 2.91 -13.26
N TYR A 254 11.60 2.02 -12.93
CA TYR A 254 12.02 0.88 -13.72
C TYR A 254 11.72 -0.41 -12.97
N THR A 255 10.96 -1.33 -13.55
CA THR A 255 10.60 -2.60 -12.94
C THR A 255 11.12 -3.77 -13.76
N PHE A 256 11.85 -4.68 -13.10
CA PHE A 256 12.26 -5.97 -13.60
C PHE A 256 11.43 -7.04 -12.90
N SER A 257 10.81 -7.93 -13.68
CA SER A 257 9.91 -8.98 -13.20
C SER A 257 10.18 -10.32 -13.90
N GLY A 258 9.38 -11.35 -13.58
CA GLY A 258 9.69 -12.71 -14.02
C GLY A 258 10.97 -13.26 -13.38
N CYS A 259 11.30 -12.80 -12.17
CA CYS A 259 12.48 -13.24 -11.43
C CYS A 259 12.20 -14.56 -10.70
N ILE A 260 13.28 -15.32 -10.35
CA ILE A 260 13.14 -16.54 -9.54
C ILE A 260 12.40 -16.24 -8.22
N GLU A 261 11.68 -17.23 -7.71
CA GLU A 261 10.92 -17.14 -6.45
C GLU A 261 9.93 -15.96 -6.39
N ASN A 262 9.41 -15.51 -7.55
CA ASN A 262 8.54 -14.36 -7.67
C ASN A 262 9.09 -13.03 -7.14
N LYS A 263 10.40 -12.90 -7.08
CA LYS A 263 11.01 -11.64 -6.67
C LYS A 263 10.86 -10.59 -7.77
N LYS A 264 10.99 -9.34 -7.38
CA LYS A 264 10.86 -8.17 -8.25
C LYS A 264 11.96 -7.17 -7.91
N VAL A 265 12.50 -6.50 -8.90
CA VAL A 265 13.42 -5.37 -8.70
C VAL A 265 12.74 -4.12 -9.22
N ARG A 266 12.50 -3.16 -8.34
CA ARG A 266 11.99 -1.80 -8.68
C ARG A 266 13.09 -0.79 -8.39
N TYR A 267 13.33 0.07 -9.34
CA TYR A 267 14.32 1.13 -9.26
C TYR A 267 13.68 2.48 -9.56
N PHE A 268 13.77 3.40 -8.62
CA PHE A 268 13.23 4.76 -8.71
C PHE A 268 14.38 5.75 -8.88
N LEU A 269 14.27 6.58 -9.90
CA LEU A 269 15.20 7.67 -10.19
C LEU A 269 14.47 9.01 -10.09
N VAL A 270 14.73 9.74 -9.02
CA VAL A 270 14.10 11.05 -8.74
C VAL A 270 14.94 12.14 -9.35
N ALA A 271 14.36 12.91 -10.27
CA ALA A 271 15.06 13.98 -10.97
C ALA A 271 15.33 15.18 -10.05
N ASP A 272 16.50 15.78 -10.21
CA ASP A 272 16.93 17.05 -9.58
C ASP A 272 16.89 17.10 -8.04
N ALA A 273 16.57 16.00 -7.37
CA ALA A 273 16.67 15.89 -5.92
C ALA A 273 18.12 15.59 -5.51
N GLY A 274 18.55 16.19 -4.38
CA GLY A 274 19.85 15.90 -3.76
C GLY A 274 19.83 14.63 -2.91
N HIS A 275 20.80 14.50 -1.99
CA HIS A 275 20.89 13.37 -1.05
C HIS A 275 19.78 13.45 0.03
N THR A 276 18.52 13.15 -0.34
CA THR A 276 17.32 13.34 0.51
C THR A 276 16.28 12.26 0.26
N LEU A 277 15.39 12.05 1.25
CA LEU A 277 14.17 11.22 1.15
C LEU A 277 12.88 12.06 1.23
N SER A 278 12.99 13.40 1.23
CA SER A 278 11.83 14.30 1.29
C SER A 278 11.46 14.76 -0.11
N PHE A 279 10.32 14.26 -0.60
CA PHE A 279 9.82 14.53 -1.96
C PHE A 279 8.45 15.24 -1.96
N GLY A 280 8.08 15.88 -0.83
CA GLY A 280 6.80 16.55 -0.63
C GLY A 280 5.85 15.79 0.30
N ASP A 281 4.85 16.51 0.82
CA ASP A 281 3.96 16.01 1.88
C ASP A 281 3.03 14.87 1.42
N ASN A 282 2.84 14.73 0.11
CA ASN A 282 1.94 13.73 -0.48
C ASN A 282 2.62 12.38 -0.77
N VAL A 283 3.93 12.24 -0.47
CA VAL A 283 4.68 11.01 -0.72
C VAL A 283 4.96 10.29 0.58
N ASN A 284 4.29 9.17 0.80
CA ASN A 284 4.62 8.25 1.89
C ASN A 284 5.58 7.17 1.38
N LEU A 285 6.88 7.44 1.43
CA LEU A 285 7.89 6.52 0.91
C LEU A 285 7.91 5.17 1.66
N TYR A 286 7.72 5.18 2.98
CA TYR A 286 7.72 3.95 3.77
C TYR A 286 6.50 3.07 3.50
N ASP A 287 5.36 3.68 3.19
CA ASP A 287 4.17 2.96 2.77
C ASP A 287 4.35 2.31 1.38
N LEU A 288 4.96 3.03 0.43
CA LEU A 288 5.33 2.47 -0.88
C LEU A 288 6.28 1.27 -0.76
N ILE A 289 7.28 1.36 0.12
CA ILE A 289 8.23 0.27 0.40
C ILE A 289 7.48 -0.92 1.02
N TRP A 290 6.64 -0.67 2.00
CA TRP A 290 5.93 -1.74 2.70
C TRP A 290 4.92 -2.45 1.79
N THR A 291 4.14 -1.70 1.02
CA THR A 291 3.24 -2.24 -0.02
C THR A 291 4.01 -3.11 -1.03
N PHE A 292 5.18 -2.65 -1.48
CA PHE A 292 6.04 -3.45 -2.34
C PHE A 292 6.48 -4.76 -1.65
N PHE A 293 6.91 -4.74 -0.40
CA PHE A 293 7.30 -5.96 0.32
C PHE A 293 6.11 -6.91 0.49
N LYS A 294 4.94 -6.43 0.88
CA LYS A 294 3.72 -7.24 0.99
C LYS A 294 3.39 -7.90 -0.35
N SER A 295 3.41 -7.15 -1.43
CA SER A 295 3.05 -7.65 -2.76
C SER A 295 3.94 -8.79 -3.26
N THR A 296 5.22 -8.81 -2.88
CA THR A 296 6.21 -9.79 -3.37
C THR A 296 6.44 -10.98 -2.42
N ASP A 297 5.86 -10.97 -1.22
CA ASP A 297 6.05 -12.01 -0.19
C ASP A 297 4.76 -12.74 0.21
N ARG A 298 3.68 -12.56 -0.56
CA ARG A 298 2.42 -13.25 -0.30
C ARG A 298 2.51 -14.74 -0.58
N PRO A 299 1.94 -15.60 0.29
CA PRO A 299 2.00 -17.05 0.11
C PRO A 299 1.16 -17.53 -1.08
N SER A 300 0.08 -16.84 -1.41
CA SER A 300 -0.86 -17.20 -2.47
C SER A 300 -0.95 -16.13 -3.54
N ALA A 301 -1.21 -16.54 -4.77
CA ALA A 301 -1.55 -15.61 -5.84
C ALA A 301 -2.92 -14.96 -5.60
N VAL A 302 -3.06 -13.71 -5.97
CA VAL A 302 -4.35 -13.03 -6.06
C VAL A 302 -4.93 -13.28 -7.45
N ASN A 303 -6.17 -13.75 -7.50
CA ASN A 303 -6.93 -13.86 -8.72
C ASN A 303 -8.18 -12.99 -8.51
N ALA A 304 -8.07 -11.71 -8.88
CA ALA A 304 -9.11 -10.73 -8.60
C ALA A 304 -10.00 -10.49 -9.81
N LYS A 305 -11.29 -10.39 -9.56
CA LYS A 305 -12.31 -9.98 -10.52
C LYS A 305 -12.73 -8.56 -10.24
N LEU A 306 -12.58 -7.69 -11.22
CA LEU A 306 -12.92 -6.28 -11.17
C LEU A 306 -14.20 -6.02 -11.96
N LEU A 307 -15.10 -5.20 -11.44
CA LEU A 307 -16.31 -4.74 -12.14
C LEU A 307 -16.31 -3.21 -12.18
N ALA A 308 -16.47 -2.63 -13.37
CA ALA A 308 -16.63 -1.19 -13.54
C ALA A 308 -18.03 -0.87 -14.09
N LEU A 309 -18.81 -0.12 -13.32
CA LEU A 309 -20.17 0.27 -13.62
C LEU A 309 -20.22 1.77 -13.97
N GLY A 310 -20.89 2.12 -15.07
CA GLY A 310 -20.98 3.53 -15.39
C GLY A 310 -21.54 3.88 -16.76
N ASP A 311 -20.95 4.92 -17.35
CA ASP A 311 -21.34 5.50 -18.63
C ASP A 311 -20.13 5.71 -19.56
N SER A 312 -20.16 6.74 -20.43
CA SER A 312 -19.07 7.07 -21.35
C SER A 312 -17.73 7.33 -20.67
N TYR A 313 -17.75 7.84 -19.45
CA TYR A 313 -16.53 8.07 -18.68
C TYR A 313 -15.90 6.76 -18.20
N THR A 314 -16.68 5.73 -17.96
CA THR A 314 -16.21 4.41 -17.55
C THR A 314 -15.68 3.59 -18.73
N ILE A 315 -16.37 3.59 -19.89
CA ILE A 315 -15.86 2.90 -21.08
C ILE A 315 -14.65 3.57 -21.71
N GLY A 316 -14.37 4.85 -21.38
CA GLY A 316 -13.30 5.63 -22.00
C GLY A 316 -13.66 6.11 -23.39
N GLN A 317 -14.83 6.78 -23.52
CA GLN A 317 -15.22 7.38 -24.80
C GLN A 317 -14.13 8.31 -25.33
N SER A 318 -13.77 8.15 -26.61
CA SER A 318 -12.77 8.96 -27.33
C SER A 318 -11.32 8.77 -26.93
N VAL A 319 -10.99 7.72 -26.19
CA VAL A 319 -9.63 7.24 -25.94
C VAL A 319 -9.47 5.80 -26.46
N CYS A 320 -8.24 5.26 -26.41
CA CYS A 320 -8.01 3.86 -26.81
C CYS A 320 -8.66 2.89 -25.80
N SER A 321 -8.89 1.64 -26.22
CA SER A 321 -9.56 0.64 -25.37
C SER A 321 -8.83 0.38 -24.05
N SER A 322 -7.49 0.42 -24.05
CA SER A 322 -6.67 0.27 -22.85
C SER A 322 -6.44 1.59 -22.08
N CYS A 323 -6.96 2.71 -22.58
CA CYS A 323 -6.73 4.03 -22.02
C CYS A 323 -7.84 4.51 -21.06
N SER A 324 -8.93 3.75 -20.90
CA SER A 324 -9.98 4.06 -19.92
C SER A 324 -9.48 3.85 -18.49
N PHE A 325 -10.07 4.52 -17.48
CA PHE A 325 -9.59 4.38 -16.11
C PHE A 325 -9.71 2.95 -15.58
N PRO A 326 -10.73 2.12 -15.91
CA PRO A 326 -10.78 0.74 -15.42
C PRO A 326 -9.66 -0.14 -15.98
N GLU A 327 -9.31 0.03 -17.26
CA GLU A 327 -8.21 -0.69 -17.88
C GLU A 327 -6.86 -0.24 -17.32
N GLN A 328 -6.64 1.08 -17.18
CA GLN A 328 -5.43 1.62 -16.55
C GLN A 328 -5.31 1.20 -15.08
N LEU A 329 -6.43 1.12 -14.33
CA LEU A 329 -6.43 0.61 -12.96
C LEU A 329 -6.02 -0.86 -12.91
N LYS A 330 -6.60 -1.69 -13.77
CA LYS A 330 -6.22 -3.11 -13.89
C LYS A 330 -4.72 -3.27 -14.22
N ASP A 331 -4.20 -2.48 -15.16
CA ASP A 331 -2.79 -2.55 -15.52
C ASP A 331 -1.87 -2.02 -14.40
N SER A 332 -2.33 -1.01 -13.65
CA SER A 332 -1.62 -0.53 -12.45
C SER A 332 -1.62 -1.59 -11.35
N LEU A 333 -2.73 -2.28 -11.11
CA LEU A 333 -2.78 -3.39 -10.16
C LEU A 333 -1.83 -4.51 -10.57
N LYS A 334 -1.79 -4.93 -11.84
CA LYS A 334 -0.82 -5.91 -12.33
C LYS A 334 0.63 -5.47 -12.10
N PHE A 335 0.90 -4.18 -12.21
CA PHE A 335 2.22 -3.64 -11.99
C PHE A 335 2.62 -3.69 -10.51
N GLU A 336 1.71 -3.32 -9.60
CA GLU A 336 1.93 -3.33 -8.15
C GLU A 336 2.04 -4.75 -7.59
N PHE A 337 1.17 -5.65 -8.03
CA PHE A 337 1.13 -7.03 -7.59
C PHE A 337 2.23 -7.89 -8.23
N SER A 338 2.32 -9.18 -7.89
CA SER A 338 3.32 -10.10 -8.45
C SER A 338 2.88 -10.68 -9.79
N ASP A 339 3.84 -11.24 -10.56
CA ASP A 339 3.57 -11.85 -11.86
C ASP A 339 2.67 -13.12 -11.79
N ARG A 340 2.42 -13.63 -10.56
CA ARG A 340 1.48 -14.74 -10.31
C ARG A 340 0.05 -14.29 -10.28
N ASP A 341 -0.18 -12.99 -10.07
CA ASP A 341 -1.50 -12.44 -9.81
C ASP A 341 -2.23 -12.17 -11.13
N THR A 342 -3.51 -12.44 -11.15
CA THR A 342 -4.37 -12.22 -12.32
C THR A 342 -5.51 -11.27 -11.98
N PHE A 343 -5.84 -10.40 -12.94
CA PHE A 343 -6.91 -9.43 -12.79
C PHE A 343 -7.81 -9.53 -14.02
N GLU A 344 -9.03 -9.99 -13.79
CA GLU A 344 -10.10 -9.99 -14.79
C GLU A 344 -10.91 -8.72 -14.63
N LEU A 345 -11.29 -8.07 -15.73
CA LEU A 345 -12.10 -6.85 -15.71
C LEU A 345 -13.34 -7.05 -16.57
N GLN A 346 -14.52 -6.82 -15.96
CA GLN A 346 -15.77 -6.64 -16.64
C GLN A 346 -16.19 -5.17 -16.57
N ILE A 347 -16.64 -4.60 -17.69
CA ILE A 347 -17.15 -3.24 -17.76
C ILE A 347 -18.62 -3.31 -18.19
N ILE A 348 -19.53 -2.72 -17.40
CA ILE A 348 -20.95 -2.53 -17.74
C ILE A 348 -21.19 -1.03 -17.82
N ALA A 349 -21.01 -0.49 -18.99
CA ALA A 349 -21.10 0.95 -19.25
C ALA A 349 -21.29 1.23 -20.74
N GLU A 350 -22.06 2.27 -21.07
CA GLU A 350 -22.24 2.74 -22.45
C GLU A 350 -22.43 4.26 -22.51
N THR A 351 -22.08 4.85 -23.64
CA THR A 351 -22.22 6.27 -23.89
C THR A 351 -23.67 6.72 -23.78
N GLY A 352 -23.93 7.76 -23.01
CA GLY A 352 -25.25 8.35 -22.86
C GLY A 352 -26.12 7.73 -21.76
N TRP A 353 -25.66 6.68 -21.11
CA TRP A 353 -26.44 6.01 -20.06
C TRP A 353 -26.69 6.90 -18.85
N THR A 354 -27.96 6.97 -18.48
CA THR A 354 -28.43 7.50 -17.20
C THR A 354 -28.36 6.40 -16.13
N THR A 355 -28.68 6.76 -14.90
CA THR A 355 -28.84 5.77 -13.82
C THR A 355 -29.88 4.71 -14.14
N THR A 356 -30.96 5.06 -14.85
CA THR A 356 -32.00 4.12 -15.31
C THR A 356 -31.44 3.12 -16.31
N ASP A 357 -30.70 3.60 -17.32
CA ASP A 357 -30.14 2.75 -18.37
C ASP A 357 -29.11 1.75 -17.79
N LEU A 358 -28.27 2.22 -16.86
CA LEU A 358 -27.31 1.33 -16.17
C LEU A 358 -28.03 0.26 -15.34
N LYS A 359 -29.10 0.59 -14.61
CA LYS A 359 -29.91 -0.40 -13.88
C LYS A 359 -30.50 -1.44 -14.80
N ASP A 360 -31.05 -1.02 -15.95
CA ASP A 360 -31.65 -1.93 -16.92
C ASP A 360 -30.58 -2.84 -17.54
N ALA A 361 -29.39 -2.32 -17.83
CA ALA A 361 -28.25 -3.08 -18.33
C ALA A 361 -27.75 -4.11 -17.32
N ILE A 362 -27.60 -3.74 -16.06
CA ILE A 362 -27.23 -4.64 -14.96
C ILE A 362 -28.22 -5.82 -14.86
N ILE A 363 -29.51 -5.56 -14.96
CA ILE A 363 -30.55 -6.60 -14.93
C ILE A 363 -30.42 -7.52 -16.16
N ALA A 364 -30.15 -6.96 -17.33
CA ALA A 364 -30.04 -7.72 -18.58
C ALA A 364 -28.76 -8.57 -18.64
N GLU A 365 -27.62 -8.04 -18.19
CA GLU A 365 -26.34 -8.74 -18.19
C GLU A 365 -26.22 -9.73 -17.04
N ASN A 366 -26.90 -9.50 -15.91
CA ASN A 366 -26.93 -10.35 -14.73
C ASN A 366 -25.52 -10.82 -14.32
N PRO A 367 -24.59 -9.91 -13.97
CA PRO A 367 -23.22 -10.26 -13.61
C PRO A 367 -23.19 -11.14 -12.37
N SER A 368 -22.08 -11.88 -12.20
CA SER A 368 -21.87 -12.71 -11.00
C SER A 368 -21.76 -11.83 -9.73
N ASN A 369 -21.79 -12.45 -8.56
CA ASN A 369 -21.69 -11.78 -7.28
C ASN A 369 -20.39 -12.12 -6.54
N ASP A 370 -19.30 -12.31 -7.27
CA ASP A 370 -18.00 -12.73 -6.75
C ASP A 370 -16.86 -11.78 -7.18
N PHE A 371 -17.19 -10.49 -7.38
CA PHE A 371 -16.16 -9.49 -7.67
C PHE A 371 -15.40 -9.09 -6.41
N ASP A 372 -14.10 -8.89 -6.57
CA ASP A 372 -13.20 -8.50 -5.50
C ASP A 372 -13.03 -6.98 -5.39
N LEU A 373 -13.37 -6.26 -6.46
CA LEU A 373 -13.43 -4.81 -6.49
C LEU A 373 -14.51 -4.34 -7.46
N VAL A 374 -15.34 -3.41 -7.02
CA VAL A 374 -16.38 -2.78 -7.85
C VAL A 374 -16.16 -1.27 -7.86
N THR A 375 -16.17 -0.64 -9.04
CA THR A 375 -16.18 0.83 -9.19
C THR A 375 -17.52 1.30 -9.78
N LEU A 376 -18.03 2.44 -9.29
CA LEU A 376 -19.26 3.05 -9.77
C LEU A 376 -19.04 4.53 -10.10
N LEU A 377 -19.20 4.91 -11.37
CA LEU A 377 -19.16 6.30 -11.86
C LEU A 377 -20.34 6.53 -12.81
N ILE A 378 -21.40 7.22 -12.37
CA ILE A 378 -22.64 7.41 -13.12
C ILE A 378 -23.36 8.71 -12.70
N GLY A 379 -24.10 9.31 -13.60
CA GLY A 379 -25.03 10.41 -13.31
C GLY A 379 -24.89 11.63 -14.19
N VAL A 380 -23.78 11.80 -14.93
CA VAL A 380 -23.64 12.96 -15.84
C VAL A 380 -24.79 13.04 -16.83
N ASN A 381 -25.24 11.91 -17.37
CA ASN A 381 -26.31 11.89 -18.36
C ASN A 381 -27.70 12.16 -17.75
N ASN A 382 -27.90 11.95 -16.47
CA ASN A 382 -29.11 12.42 -15.79
C ASN A 382 -29.16 13.94 -15.82
N GLN A 383 -28.04 14.63 -15.57
CA GLN A 383 -27.94 16.08 -15.66
C GLN A 383 -28.07 16.56 -17.12
N VAL A 384 -27.33 15.98 -18.07
CA VAL A 384 -27.36 16.37 -19.49
C VAL A 384 -28.76 16.22 -20.11
N GLN A 385 -29.53 15.22 -19.71
CA GLN A 385 -30.88 14.92 -20.20
C GLN A 385 -32.00 15.58 -19.38
N ASP A 386 -31.66 16.53 -18.49
CA ASP A 386 -32.59 17.22 -17.58
C ASP A 386 -33.53 16.26 -16.81
N LYS A 387 -32.99 15.11 -16.38
CA LYS A 387 -33.75 14.17 -15.51
C LYS A 387 -33.96 14.78 -14.13
N PRO A 388 -35.11 14.53 -13.48
CA PRO A 388 -35.35 15.04 -12.14
C PRO A 388 -34.26 14.53 -11.16
N PHE A 389 -33.72 15.41 -10.34
CA PHE A 389 -32.63 15.06 -9.39
C PHE A 389 -33.04 13.95 -8.41
N ASN A 390 -34.30 13.93 -7.94
CA ASN A 390 -34.81 12.87 -7.07
C ASN A 390 -34.83 11.48 -7.73
N LEU A 391 -34.81 11.40 -9.06
CA LEU A 391 -34.61 10.12 -9.76
C LEU A 391 -33.18 9.64 -9.53
N TYR A 392 -32.19 10.54 -9.69
CA TYR A 392 -30.79 10.19 -9.38
C TYR A 392 -30.62 9.74 -7.94
N GLU A 393 -31.15 10.51 -6.96
CA GLU A 393 -31.07 10.15 -5.54
C GLU A 393 -31.59 8.72 -5.28
N THR A 394 -32.73 8.36 -5.86
CA THR A 394 -33.32 7.02 -5.68
C THR A 394 -32.53 5.94 -6.41
N GLU A 395 -32.12 6.18 -7.64
CA GLU A 395 -31.49 5.19 -8.49
C GLU A 395 -30.00 4.99 -8.16
N PHE A 396 -29.31 6.04 -7.72
CA PHE A 396 -27.93 5.95 -7.24
C PHE A 396 -27.85 5.01 -6.03
N VAL A 397 -28.73 5.14 -5.05
CA VAL A 397 -28.79 4.23 -3.89
C VAL A 397 -29.02 2.78 -4.34
N ALA A 398 -29.95 2.55 -5.25
CA ALA A 398 -30.21 1.21 -5.78
C ALA A 398 -29.01 0.64 -6.57
N LEU A 399 -28.23 1.48 -7.26
CA LEU A 399 -27.00 1.08 -7.96
C LEU A 399 -25.88 0.75 -6.99
N VAL A 400 -25.74 1.50 -5.89
CA VAL A 400 -24.80 1.17 -4.79
C VAL A 400 -25.14 -0.17 -4.17
N ASP A 401 -26.44 -0.43 -3.86
CA ASP A 401 -26.89 -1.72 -3.33
C ASP A 401 -26.56 -2.87 -4.30
N SER A 402 -26.77 -2.64 -5.60
CA SER A 402 -26.42 -3.63 -6.63
C SER A 402 -24.92 -3.87 -6.69
N ALA A 403 -24.10 -2.81 -6.66
CA ALA A 403 -22.64 -2.89 -6.67
C ALA A 403 -22.11 -3.68 -5.46
N ILE A 404 -22.65 -3.43 -4.28
CA ILE A 404 -22.32 -4.19 -3.06
C ILE A 404 -22.74 -5.67 -3.21
N SER A 405 -23.90 -5.93 -3.79
CA SER A 405 -24.34 -7.31 -4.05
C SER A 405 -23.38 -8.06 -4.98
N PHE A 406 -22.85 -7.40 -6.02
CA PHE A 406 -21.85 -7.99 -6.92
C PHE A 406 -20.50 -8.22 -6.24
N ALA A 407 -20.19 -7.46 -5.21
CA ALA A 407 -19.03 -7.64 -4.34
C ALA A 407 -19.24 -8.75 -3.25
N GLY A 408 -20.21 -9.64 -3.44
CA GLY A 408 -20.55 -10.68 -2.48
C GLY A 408 -21.24 -10.18 -1.21
N GLY A 409 -21.77 -8.98 -1.23
CA GLY A 409 -22.37 -8.30 -0.07
C GLY A 409 -21.36 -7.54 0.78
N ASP A 410 -20.12 -7.46 0.36
CA ASP A 410 -19.04 -6.75 1.06
C ASP A 410 -18.92 -5.30 0.56
N ALA A 411 -19.45 -4.36 1.34
CA ALA A 411 -19.42 -2.93 1.03
C ALA A 411 -18.00 -2.34 0.97
N THR A 412 -17.04 -2.97 1.66
CA THR A 412 -15.65 -2.50 1.66
C THR A 412 -14.99 -2.62 0.29
N LYS A 413 -15.50 -3.50 -0.58
CA LYS A 413 -15.00 -3.73 -1.94
C LYS A 413 -15.52 -2.72 -2.99
N LEU A 414 -16.39 -1.80 -2.61
CA LEU A 414 -16.92 -0.77 -3.50
C LEU A 414 -16.11 0.51 -3.42
N ILE A 415 -15.82 1.12 -4.58
CA ILE A 415 -15.31 2.49 -4.72
C ILE A 415 -16.27 3.30 -5.60
N VAL A 416 -16.87 4.33 -5.04
CA VAL A 416 -17.66 5.32 -5.79
C VAL A 416 -16.73 6.42 -6.27
N VAL A 417 -16.81 6.78 -7.54
CA VAL A 417 -16.00 7.82 -8.18
C VAL A 417 -16.88 9.01 -8.54
N SER A 418 -16.43 10.23 -8.24
CA SER A 418 -17.17 11.44 -8.55
C SER A 418 -17.35 11.64 -10.06
N ILE A 419 -18.43 12.32 -10.46
CA ILE A 419 -18.72 12.65 -11.84
C ILE A 419 -17.74 13.75 -12.32
N PRO A 420 -17.08 13.58 -13.48
CA PRO A 420 -16.30 14.63 -14.15
C PRO A 420 -17.14 15.88 -14.46
N ASP A 421 -16.54 17.05 -14.37
CA ASP A 421 -17.20 18.31 -14.71
C ASP A 421 -16.86 18.73 -16.15
N TYR A 422 -17.77 18.46 -17.07
CA TYR A 422 -17.56 18.78 -18.48
C TYR A 422 -17.73 20.27 -18.82
N ALA A 423 -18.19 21.11 -17.88
CA ALA A 423 -18.27 22.57 -18.07
C ALA A 423 -16.86 23.18 -18.37
N TYR A 424 -15.81 22.53 -17.92
CA TYR A 424 -14.43 22.97 -18.14
C TYR A 424 -13.79 22.36 -19.40
N THR A 425 -14.58 21.95 -20.35
CA THR A 425 -14.15 21.54 -21.69
C THR A 425 -14.56 22.57 -22.75
N SER A 426 -13.93 22.56 -23.91
CA SER A 426 -14.31 23.47 -24.99
C SER A 426 -15.70 23.17 -25.53
N PHE A 427 -16.24 21.96 -25.35
CA PHE A 427 -17.65 21.65 -25.64
C PHE A 427 -18.55 22.23 -24.55
N GLY A 428 -18.36 21.87 -23.29
CA GLY A 428 -19.23 22.25 -22.17
C GLY A 428 -19.27 23.75 -21.91
N SER A 429 -18.14 24.45 -22.08
CA SER A 429 -18.04 25.92 -21.92
C SER A 429 -18.90 26.71 -22.92
N SER A 430 -19.33 26.08 -24.01
CA SER A 430 -20.22 26.68 -25.02
C SER A 430 -21.68 26.75 -24.57
N PHE A 431 -22.03 26.08 -23.46
CA PHE A 431 -23.39 26.12 -22.90
C PHE A 431 -23.40 27.02 -21.65
N ASN A 432 -24.17 26.70 -20.63
CA ASN A 432 -24.15 27.44 -19.36
C ASN A 432 -23.24 26.75 -18.35
N PRO A 433 -21.91 27.01 -18.38
CA PRO A 433 -20.96 26.26 -17.55
C PRO A 433 -21.20 26.41 -16.06
N ALA A 434 -21.65 27.58 -15.59
CA ALA A 434 -21.95 27.79 -14.17
C ALA A 434 -23.14 26.95 -13.70
N LYS A 435 -24.16 26.77 -14.55
CA LYS A 435 -25.29 25.89 -14.26
C LYS A 435 -24.86 24.44 -14.24
N ILE A 436 -24.09 24.01 -15.25
CA ILE A 436 -23.57 22.63 -15.35
C ILE A 436 -22.78 22.26 -14.09
N SER A 437 -21.80 23.09 -13.72
CA SER A 437 -20.99 22.83 -12.53
C SER A 437 -21.81 22.78 -11.25
N ALA A 438 -22.76 23.72 -11.07
CA ALA A 438 -23.60 23.75 -9.88
C ALA A 438 -24.52 22.50 -9.77
N GLU A 439 -25.03 22.02 -10.90
CA GLU A 439 -25.85 20.80 -10.94
C GLU A 439 -24.97 19.56 -10.69
N LEU A 440 -23.79 19.45 -11.29
CA LEU A 440 -22.86 18.34 -11.02
C LEU A 440 -22.34 18.35 -9.58
N ASP A 441 -22.13 19.53 -8.99
CA ASP A 441 -21.81 19.63 -7.56
C ASP A 441 -22.94 19.07 -6.69
N LEU A 442 -24.21 19.29 -7.06
CA LEU A 442 -25.35 18.72 -6.35
C LEU A 442 -25.32 17.19 -6.38
N TYR A 443 -25.04 16.59 -7.57
CA TYR A 443 -24.95 15.14 -7.74
C TYR A 443 -23.78 14.56 -6.96
N ASN A 444 -22.59 15.15 -7.07
CA ASN A 444 -21.39 14.71 -6.40
C ASN A 444 -21.47 14.85 -4.88
N ASN A 445 -22.06 15.96 -4.39
CA ASN A 445 -22.28 16.16 -2.94
C ASN A 445 -23.23 15.11 -2.37
N PHE A 446 -24.31 14.78 -3.09
CA PHE A 446 -25.23 13.72 -2.67
C PHE A 446 -24.51 12.36 -2.59
N ALA A 447 -23.76 11.99 -3.66
CA ALA A 447 -23.03 10.72 -3.70
C ALA A 447 -21.97 10.64 -2.59
N GLN A 448 -21.22 11.72 -2.37
CA GLN A 448 -20.22 11.80 -1.31
C GLN A 448 -20.85 11.67 0.08
N GLN A 449 -21.89 12.46 0.37
CA GLN A 449 -22.59 12.38 1.65
C GLN A 449 -23.17 10.99 1.90
N TYR A 450 -23.79 10.38 0.89
CA TYR A 450 -24.32 9.02 1.00
C TYR A 450 -23.21 8.01 1.30
N CYS A 451 -22.05 8.13 0.66
CA CYS A 451 -20.91 7.26 0.95
C CYS A 451 -20.38 7.46 2.37
N GLU A 452 -20.24 8.71 2.84
CA GLU A 452 -19.81 9.04 4.20
C GLU A 452 -20.78 8.50 5.26
N GLU A 453 -22.10 8.61 5.04
CA GLU A 453 -23.12 8.11 5.96
C GLU A 453 -23.21 6.57 6.01
N ASN A 454 -22.67 5.87 5.02
CA ASN A 454 -22.71 4.41 4.91
C ASN A 454 -21.32 3.74 4.93
N ASP A 455 -20.28 4.45 5.36
CA ASP A 455 -18.90 3.97 5.46
C ASP A 455 -18.37 3.38 4.14
N LEU A 456 -18.71 4.00 3.01
CA LEU A 456 -18.27 3.60 1.66
C LEU A 456 -17.11 4.45 1.17
N SER A 457 -16.21 3.85 0.38
CA SER A 457 -15.11 4.58 -0.24
C SER A 457 -15.60 5.49 -1.35
N TYR A 458 -15.27 6.79 -1.27
CA TYR A 458 -15.55 7.79 -2.30
C TYR A 458 -14.27 8.45 -2.79
N VAL A 459 -14.08 8.54 -4.11
CA VAL A 459 -12.91 9.16 -4.74
C VAL A 459 -13.35 10.37 -5.55
N GLY A 460 -12.94 11.58 -5.12
CA GLY A 460 -13.14 12.80 -5.86
C GLY A 460 -12.13 12.95 -7.00
N ILE A 461 -12.62 13.11 -8.24
CA ILE A 461 -11.79 13.38 -9.44
C ILE A 461 -12.25 14.63 -10.20
N THR A 462 -13.34 15.26 -9.78
CA THR A 462 -13.97 16.39 -10.46
C THR A 462 -13.04 17.58 -10.62
N ASP A 463 -12.18 17.85 -9.62
CA ASP A 463 -11.18 18.93 -9.66
C ASP A 463 -10.11 18.72 -10.75
N ILE A 464 -9.79 17.47 -11.10
CA ILE A 464 -8.89 17.16 -12.22
C ILE A 464 -9.52 17.65 -13.53
N THR A 465 -10.79 17.30 -13.76
CA THR A 465 -11.49 17.68 -15.00
C THR A 465 -11.78 19.17 -15.08
N ARG A 466 -11.92 19.88 -13.96
CA ARG A 466 -12.05 21.33 -13.87
C ARG A 466 -10.83 22.11 -14.37
N GLN A 467 -9.71 21.46 -14.59
CA GLN A 467 -8.52 22.05 -15.19
C GLN A 467 -8.53 22.01 -16.73
N GLY A 468 -9.52 21.35 -17.36
CA GLY A 468 -9.53 21.04 -18.79
C GLY A 468 -9.47 22.23 -19.76
N LEU A 469 -9.92 23.43 -19.36
CA LEU A 469 -9.78 24.65 -20.17
C LEU A 469 -8.36 25.23 -20.07
N GLU A 470 -7.69 25.10 -18.94
CA GLU A 470 -6.32 25.57 -18.70
C GLU A 470 -5.30 24.55 -19.21
N ASN A 471 -5.58 23.28 -19.01
CA ASN A 471 -4.76 22.16 -19.47
C ASN A 471 -5.56 21.27 -20.44
N THR A 472 -5.51 21.63 -21.72
CA THR A 472 -6.25 20.90 -22.77
C THR A 472 -5.77 19.47 -22.99
N ALA A 473 -4.61 19.08 -22.46
CA ALA A 473 -4.13 17.70 -22.51
C ALA A 473 -5.00 16.75 -21.67
N LEU A 474 -5.80 17.28 -20.74
CA LEU A 474 -6.77 16.52 -19.93
C LEU A 474 -8.05 16.18 -20.68
N VAL A 475 -8.28 16.75 -21.87
CA VAL A 475 -9.50 16.57 -22.64
C VAL A 475 -9.20 15.79 -23.92
N ALA A 476 -10.02 14.77 -24.22
CA ALA A 476 -9.87 13.97 -25.43
C ALA A 476 -10.14 14.78 -26.71
N TYR A 477 -9.84 14.17 -27.87
CA TYR A 477 -9.95 14.84 -29.19
C TYR A 477 -11.38 15.29 -29.52
N ASP A 478 -12.42 14.71 -28.92
CA ASP A 478 -13.82 15.12 -29.09
C ASP A 478 -14.15 16.40 -28.33
N ARG A 479 -13.23 16.91 -27.54
CA ARG A 479 -13.34 18.16 -26.75
C ARG A 479 -14.37 18.09 -25.61
N LEU A 480 -14.75 16.90 -25.17
CA LEU A 480 -15.78 16.65 -24.16
C LEU A 480 -15.27 15.67 -23.08
N HIS A 481 -14.86 14.49 -23.50
CA HIS A 481 -14.50 13.42 -22.57
C HIS A 481 -13.06 13.57 -22.02
N PRO A 482 -12.74 12.97 -20.87
CA PRO A 482 -11.37 12.93 -20.35
C PRO A 482 -10.42 12.26 -21.32
N SER A 483 -9.19 12.74 -21.38
CA SER A 483 -8.09 12.11 -22.12
C SER A 483 -7.50 10.93 -21.36
N GLU A 484 -6.62 10.16 -22.04
CA GLU A 484 -5.79 9.14 -21.40
C GLU A 484 -5.03 9.70 -20.18
N LEU A 485 -4.48 10.92 -20.29
CA LEU A 485 -3.80 11.60 -19.17
C LEU A 485 -4.75 11.89 -18.01
N ALA A 486 -5.96 12.36 -18.27
CA ALA A 486 -6.93 12.59 -17.20
C ALA A 486 -7.31 11.28 -16.50
N TYR A 487 -7.49 10.20 -17.26
CA TYR A 487 -7.78 8.88 -16.70
C TYR A 487 -6.60 8.34 -15.87
N SER A 488 -5.34 8.59 -16.23
CA SER A 488 -4.20 8.21 -15.40
C SER A 488 -4.21 8.92 -14.05
N LEU A 489 -4.58 10.22 -14.02
CA LEU A 489 -4.74 10.96 -12.77
C LEU A 489 -5.92 10.46 -11.91
N PHE A 490 -7.00 9.96 -12.55
CA PHE A 490 -8.08 9.28 -11.80
C PHE A 490 -7.54 8.02 -11.13
N VAL A 491 -6.78 7.22 -11.86
CA VAL A 491 -6.19 5.98 -11.36
C VAL A 491 -5.20 6.25 -10.23
N GLU A 492 -4.41 7.30 -10.28
CA GLU A 492 -3.52 7.69 -9.17
C GLU A 492 -4.27 7.87 -7.84
N ARG A 493 -5.54 8.34 -7.88
CA ARG A 493 -6.37 8.50 -6.69
C ARG A 493 -7.13 7.22 -6.29
N ILE A 494 -7.49 6.39 -7.26
CA ILE A 494 -8.26 5.15 -7.02
C ILE A 494 -7.34 4.01 -6.56
N LEU A 495 -6.14 3.93 -7.11
CA LEU A 495 -5.20 2.81 -6.91
C LEU A 495 -4.86 2.52 -5.44
N PRO A 496 -4.58 3.51 -4.57
CA PRO A 496 -4.29 3.21 -3.16
C PRO A 496 -5.42 2.47 -2.46
N LEU A 497 -6.67 2.89 -2.68
CA LEU A 497 -7.84 2.22 -2.12
C LEU A 497 -8.06 0.84 -2.75
N ALA A 498 -7.81 0.70 -4.05
CA ALA A 498 -7.94 -0.58 -4.72
C ALA A 498 -6.90 -1.61 -4.22
N LEU A 499 -5.69 -1.17 -3.93
CA LEU A 499 -4.64 -2.00 -3.30
C LEU A 499 -5.07 -2.47 -1.92
N GLU A 500 -5.52 -1.54 -1.05
CA GLU A 500 -6.01 -1.85 0.29
C GLU A 500 -7.13 -2.91 0.29
N LYS A 501 -8.04 -2.84 -0.69
CA LYS A 501 -9.18 -3.77 -0.77
C LYS A 501 -8.82 -5.15 -1.31
N LEU A 502 -7.69 -5.28 -2.00
CA LEU A 502 -7.24 -6.53 -2.62
C LEU A 502 -6.11 -7.23 -1.84
N GLU A 503 -5.56 -6.57 -0.82
CA GLU A 503 -4.56 -7.12 0.10
C GLU A 503 -5.21 -7.93 1.23
#